data_19d7bd7b0f4a9f11ec841e9a3ca9c48e
#
_entry.id   19d7bd7b0f4a9f11ec841e9a3ca9c48e
#
_cell.length_a   1.000
_cell.length_b   1.000
_cell.length_c   1.000
_cell.angle_alpha   90.00
_cell.angle_beta   90.00
_cell.angle_gamma   90.00
#
_symmetry.space_group_name_H-M   'P 1'
#
loop_
_entity.id
_entity.type
_entity.pdbx_description
1 polymer ?
#
loop_
_entity_poly.entity_id
_entity_poly.type
_entity_poly.pdbx_seq_one_letter_code
_entity_poly.pdbx_strand_id
1 'polypeptide(L)'
;MQKINGQDMKRHNVHLVINTIIKYGPISRTELRDRVGLTAATVINITNDLLERNILLQEGLAAASSKGRKALMLNVNPTAFYTLGVSLTTRRLRVGLANFQGQIVDHVDVTIRNTITPEEAVDLIQQNVQMLVEKHQVPTEKLVGVGVAAPGPLDTHTGLITVPPDLPNWRNVPLQKLLEERLQLPV
;
A
#
# COMPACT_ATOMS: atom_id res chain seq x y z
N MET A 1 -15.85 16.26 -21.90
CA MET A 1 -15.52 16.62 -20.51
C MET A 1 -16.45 15.84 -19.58
N GLN A 2 -15.95 14.81 -18.91
CA GLN A 2 -16.73 14.12 -17.88
C GLN A 2 -17.00 15.12 -16.74
N LYS A 3 -18.27 15.29 -16.36
CA LYS A 3 -18.64 16.05 -15.15
C LYS A 3 -18.08 15.27 -13.93
N ILE A 4 -17.06 15.81 -13.31
CA ILE A 4 -16.57 15.32 -12.01
C ILE A 4 -17.73 15.53 -11.04
N ASN A 5 -18.31 14.44 -10.53
CA ASN A 5 -19.36 14.56 -9.54
C ASN A 5 -18.76 14.91 -8.15
N GLY A 6 -19.61 15.39 -7.22
CA GLY A 6 -19.13 15.82 -5.89
C GLY A 6 -18.48 14.69 -5.07
N GLN A 7 -18.83 13.43 -5.33
CA GLN A 7 -18.21 12.26 -4.68
C GLN A 7 -16.80 12.00 -5.19
N ASP A 8 -16.58 12.13 -6.50
CA ASP A 8 -15.23 11.96 -7.09
C ASP A 8 -14.28 13.05 -6.59
N MET A 9 -14.78 14.29 -6.48
CA MET A 9 -14.01 15.40 -5.92
C MET A 9 -13.66 15.14 -4.44
N LYS A 10 -14.60 14.63 -3.64
CA LYS A 10 -14.36 14.27 -2.24
C LYS A 10 -13.29 13.17 -2.12
N ARG A 11 -13.39 12.11 -2.92
CA ARG A 11 -12.39 11.03 -2.96
C ARG A 11 -11.02 11.56 -3.34
N HIS A 12 -10.94 12.39 -4.38
CA HIS A 12 -9.69 13.02 -4.81
C HIS A 12 -9.04 13.83 -3.68
N ASN A 13 -9.82 14.67 -2.99
CA ASN A 13 -9.32 15.50 -1.90
C ASN A 13 -8.82 14.65 -0.71
N VAL A 14 -9.51 13.56 -0.37
CA VAL A 14 -9.07 12.62 0.68
C VAL A 14 -7.74 11.97 0.30
N HIS A 15 -7.60 11.48 -0.94
CA HIS A 15 -6.34 10.91 -1.43
C HIS A 15 -5.20 11.94 -1.39
N LEU A 16 -5.46 13.17 -1.81
CA LEU A 16 -4.47 14.25 -1.79
C LEU A 16 -3.98 14.54 -0.36
N VAL A 17 -4.90 14.61 0.59
CA VAL A 17 -4.60 14.82 2.02
C VAL A 17 -3.77 13.68 2.58
N ILE A 18 -4.20 12.41 2.39
CA ILE A 18 -3.48 11.25 2.90
C ILE A 18 -2.08 11.16 2.31
N ASN A 19 -1.93 11.27 0.99
CA ASN A 19 -0.64 11.20 0.33
C ASN A 19 0.31 12.32 0.78
N THR A 20 -0.22 13.51 1.05
CA THR A 20 0.58 14.62 1.58
C THR A 20 1.07 14.33 2.99
N ILE A 21 0.22 13.73 3.85
CA ILE A 21 0.61 13.36 5.21
C ILE A 21 1.61 12.19 5.19
N ILE A 22 1.43 11.18 4.34
CA ILE A 22 2.42 10.09 4.18
C ILE A 22 3.79 10.65 3.80
N LYS A 23 3.81 11.64 2.90
CA LYS A 23 5.06 12.19 2.35
C LYS A 23 5.77 13.18 3.29
N TYR A 24 5.01 13.96 4.06
CA TYR A 24 5.53 15.11 4.81
C TYR A 24 5.21 15.08 6.30
N GLY A 25 4.49 14.06 6.78
CA GLY A 25 4.13 13.93 8.19
C GLY A 25 5.33 13.67 9.12
N PRO A 26 5.24 14.06 10.38
CA PRO A 26 4.10 14.75 11.00
C PRO A 26 3.92 16.20 10.54
N ILE A 27 2.68 16.62 10.25
CA ILE A 27 2.36 17.92 9.62
C ILE A 27 1.18 18.61 10.31
N SER A 28 1.22 19.95 10.44
CA SER A 28 0.08 20.70 10.96
C SER A 28 -1.04 20.88 9.92
N ARG A 29 -2.30 21.11 10.39
CA ARG A 29 -3.41 21.41 9.46
C ARG A 29 -3.16 22.66 8.60
N THR A 30 -2.45 23.65 9.13
CA THR A 30 -2.12 24.87 8.38
C THR A 30 -1.15 24.56 7.25
N GLU A 31 -0.07 23.87 7.55
CA GLU A 31 0.91 23.46 6.54
C GLU A 31 0.30 22.49 5.51
N LEU A 32 -0.52 21.55 5.97
CA LEU A 32 -1.25 20.63 5.09
C LEU A 32 -2.13 21.41 4.11
N ARG A 33 -2.93 22.39 4.60
CA ARG A 33 -3.76 23.26 3.76
C ARG A 33 -2.94 23.95 2.68
N ASP A 34 -1.81 24.52 3.06
CA ASP A 34 -0.95 25.30 2.15
C ASP A 34 -0.33 24.40 1.06
N ARG A 35 -0.02 23.12 1.40
CA ARG A 35 0.52 22.15 0.44
C ARG A 35 -0.53 21.60 -0.52
N VAL A 36 -1.76 21.34 -0.03
CA VAL A 36 -2.82 20.72 -0.86
C VAL A 36 -3.68 21.74 -1.61
N GLY A 37 -3.61 23.03 -1.25
CA GLY A 37 -4.39 24.09 -1.90
C GLY A 37 -5.90 24.02 -1.62
N LEU A 38 -6.32 23.32 -0.55
CA LEU A 38 -7.72 23.21 -0.15
C LEU A 38 -8.09 24.30 0.87
N THR A 39 -9.39 24.54 1.04
CA THR A 39 -9.86 25.47 2.09
C THR A 39 -9.61 24.89 3.48
N ALA A 40 -9.46 25.77 4.49
CA ALA A 40 -9.28 25.35 5.89
C ALA A 40 -10.43 24.45 6.36
N ALA A 41 -11.68 24.80 6.01
CA ALA A 41 -12.85 24.00 6.35
C ALA A 41 -12.79 22.59 5.75
N THR A 42 -12.39 22.46 4.48
CA THR A 42 -12.24 21.16 3.81
C THR A 42 -11.17 20.30 4.48
N VAL A 43 -10.00 20.89 4.81
CA VAL A 43 -8.92 20.16 5.48
C VAL A 43 -9.36 19.69 6.88
N ILE A 44 -10.03 20.57 7.65
CA ILE A 44 -10.55 20.22 8.98
C ILE A 44 -11.54 19.06 8.89
N ASN A 45 -12.51 19.12 7.99
CA ASN A 45 -13.52 18.08 7.83
C ASN A 45 -12.90 16.74 7.45
N ILE A 46 -11.99 16.72 6.46
CA ILE A 46 -11.31 15.50 6.02
C ILE A 46 -10.44 14.92 7.14
N THR A 47 -9.64 15.76 7.81
CA THR A 47 -8.75 15.27 8.87
C THR A 47 -9.50 14.79 10.10
N ASN A 48 -10.65 15.39 10.45
CA ASN A 48 -11.49 14.91 11.55
C ASN A 48 -12.09 13.53 11.22
N ASP A 49 -12.69 13.35 10.03
CA ASP A 49 -13.21 12.05 9.57
C ASP A 49 -12.13 10.96 9.63
N LEU A 50 -10.91 11.28 9.17
CA LEU A 50 -9.80 10.32 9.17
C LEU A 50 -9.27 10.01 10.59
N LEU A 51 -9.33 10.97 11.52
CA LEU A 51 -8.99 10.76 12.94
C LEU A 51 -10.04 9.89 13.65
N GLU A 52 -11.33 10.17 13.43
CA GLU A 52 -12.43 9.36 13.98
C GLU A 52 -12.36 7.90 13.52
N ARG A 53 -11.90 7.67 12.30
CA ARG A 53 -11.69 6.34 11.72
C ARG A 53 -10.33 5.72 12.08
N ASN A 54 -9.53 6.34 12.93
CA ASN A 54 -8.18 5.91 13.29
C ASN A 54 -7.24 5.71 12.08
N ILE A 55 -7.46 6.41 10.99
CA ILE A 55 -6.57 6.42 9.81
C ILE A 55 -5.42 7.42 10.04
N LEU A 56 -5.69 8.52 10.74
CA LEU A 56 -4.70 9.47 11.22
C LEU A 56 -4.55 9.40 12.73
N LEU A 57 -3.39 9.87 13.20
CA LEU A 57 -3.08 10.09 14.61
C LEU A 57 -2.71 11.56 14.82
N GLN A 58 -2.95 12.05 16.04
CA GLN A 58 -2.39 13.32 16.50
C GLN A 58 -1.13 13.01 17.31
N GLU A 59 0.01 13.49 16.81
CA GLU A 59 1.30 13.28 17.44
C GLU A 59 1.89 14.61 17.90
N GLY A 60 2.10 14.73 19.21
CA GLY A 60 2.84 15.84 19.77
C GLY A 60 2.33 17.25 19.45
N LEU A 61 3.16 18.22 19.79
CA LEU A 61 2.97 19.63 19.48
C LEU A 61 4.17 20.07 18.63
N ALA A 62 3.93 20.84 17.58
CA ALA A 62 5.02 21.44 16.80
C ALA A 62 6.06 22.08 17.73
N ALA A 63 7.34 21.85 17.47
CA ALA A 63 8.41 22.56 18.17
C ALA A 63 8.15 24.09 18.04
N ALA A 64 8.21 24.79 19.18
CA ALA A 64 7.87 26.21 19.21
C ALA A 64 8.88 27.02 18.37
N SER A 65 8.49 27.34 17.16
CA SER A 65 9.10 28.43 16.39
C SER A 65 8.17 29.62 16.44
N SER A 66 8.38 30.54 17.38
CA SER A 66 7.66 31.82 17.55
C SER A 66 6.38 31.80 18.39
N LYS A 67 6.03 32.99 18.92
CA LYS A 67 4.87 33.32 19.77
C LYS A 67 3.53 32.85 19.17
N GLY A 68 3.07 31.63 19.48
CA GLY A 68 1.77 31.12 19.06
C GLY A 68 1.38 29.82 19.78
N ARG A 69 0.07 29.47 19.76
CA ARG A 69 -0.43 28.21 20.27
C ARG A 69 0.22 27.06 19.49
N LYS A 70 0.86 26.13 20.20
CA LYS A 70 1.48 24.94 19.62
C LYS A 70 0.46 24.18 18.76
N ALA A 71 0.76 23.97 17.46
CA ALA A 71 -0.11 23.28 16.55
C ALA A 71 -0.03 21.77 16.81
N LEU A 72 -1.18 21.10 16.81
CA LEU A 72 -1.26 19.64 16.81
C LEU A 72 -0.77 19.12 15.47
N MET A 73 0.13 18.14 15.52
CA MET A 73 0.69 17.50 14.34
C MET A 73 -0.12 16.27 13.98
N LEU A 74 -0.36 16.07 12.69
CA LEU A 74 -1.07 14.92 12.14
C LEU A 74 -0.06 13.98 11.47
N ASN A 75 -0.24 12.69 11.70
CA ASN A 75 0.49 11.64 10.99
C ASN A 75 -0.47 10.52 10.61
N VAL A 76 -0.11 9.69 9.62
CA VAL A 76 -0.88 8.48 9.34
C VAL A 76 -0.67 7.46 10.47
N ASN A 77 -1.74 6.75 10.81
CA ASN A 77 -1.64 5.63 11.74
C ASN A 77 -0.95 4.45 11.03
N PRO A 78 0.27 4.04 11.41
CA PRO A 78 1.00 2.98 10.73
C PRO A 78 0.26 1.63 10.75
N THR A 79 -0.59 1.41 11.75
CA THR A 79 -1.37 0.16 11.92
C THR A 79 -2.80 0.24 11.39
N ALA A 80 -3.16 1.33 10.68
CA ALA A 80 -4.49 1.45 10.08
C ALA A 80 -4.70 0.43 8.98
N PHE A 81 -3.71 0.27 8.09
CA PHE A 81 -3.72 -0.65 6.95
C PHE A 81 -2.35 -1.24 6.72
N TYR A 82 -2.33 -2.36 6.00
CA TYR A 82 -1.12 -3.05 5.57
C TYR A 82 -1.24 -3.43 4.09
N THR A 83 -0.10 -3.56 3.44
CA THR A 83 -0.01 -4.08 2.07
C THR A 83 1.09 -5.12 1.98
N LEU A 84 0.93 -6.02 1.03
CA LEU A 84 1.93 -7.04 0.74
C LEU A 84 2.65 -6.67 -0.56
N GLY A 85 3.93 -6.96 -0.62
CA GLY A 85 4.76 -6.82 -1.80
C GLY A 85 5.38 -8.16 -2.17
N VAL A 86 5.27 -8.56 -3.42
CA VAL A 86 5.92 -9.77 -3.95
C VAL A 86 6.88 -9.37 -5.04
N SER A 87 8.12 -9.84 -4.96
CA SER A 87 9.12 -9.72 -6.02
C SER A 87 9.56 -11.10 -6.44
N LEU A 88 9.18 -11.51 -7.65
CA LEU A 88 9.60 -12.74 -8.29
C LEU A 88 10.73 -12.44 -9.28
N THR A 89 11.80 -13.18 -9.19
CA THR A 89 12.90 -13.21 -10.15
C THR A 89 13.19 -14.64 -10.56
N THR A 90 14.14 -14.87 -11.44
CA THR A 90 14.54 -16.23 -11.87
C THR A 90 15.19 -17.08 -10.78
N ARG A 91 15.66 -16.43 -9.69
CA ARG A 91 16.40 -17.12 -8.60
C ARG A 91 15.90 -16.79 -7.22
N ARG A 92 15.03 -15.81 -7.07
CA ARG A 92 14.52 -15.35 -5.76
C ARG A 92 13.06 -15.00 -5.82
N LEU A 93 12.36 -15.41 -4.78
CA LEU A 93 11.03 -14.95 -4.43
C LEU A 93 11.14 -14.19 -3.11
N ARG A 94 10.68 -12.94 -3.09
CA ARG A 94 10.57 -12.14 -1.87
C ARG A 94 9.12 -11.79 -1.61
N VAL A 95 8.73 -11.92 -0.36
CA VAL A 95 7.41 -11.48 0.12
C VAL A 95 7.65 -10.52 1.27
N GLY A 96 7.08 -9.34 1.22
CA GLY A 96 7.21 -8.33 2.26
C GLY A 96 5.85 -7.84 2.74
N LEU A 97 5.77 -7.52 4.01
CA LEU A 97 4.66 -6.85 4.66
C LEU A 97 5.05 -5.40 4.92
N ALA A 98 4.26 -4.45 4.47
CA ALA A 98 4.46 -3.02 4.72
C ALA A 98 3.27 -2.43 5.46
N ASN A 99 3.54 -1.44 6.32
CA ASN A 99 2.53 -0.69 7.05
C ASN A 99 1.98 0.48 6.22
N PHE A 100 1.01 1.21 6.75
CA PHE A 100 0.36 2.32 6.05
C PHE A 100 1.29 3.53 5.80
N GLN A 101 2.42 3.62 6.49
CA GLN A 101 3.48 4.62 6.22
C GLN A 101 4.42 4.19 5.08
N GLY A 102 4.24 3.01 4.52
CA GLY A 102 5.12 2.45 3.50
C GLY A 102 6.43 1.86 4.05
N GLN A 103 6.54 1.66 5.36
CA GLN A 103 7.69 1.03 5.98
C GLN A 103 7.54 -0.49 5.92
N ILE A 104 8.61 -1.19 5.55
CA ILE A 104 8.64 -2.65 5.57
C ILE A 104 8.65 -3.10 7.04
N VAL A 105 7.59 -3.79 7.45
CA VAL A 105 7.45 -4.38 8.79
C VAL A 105 8.31 -5.63 8.90
N ASP A 106 8.23 -6.49 7.87
CA ASP A 106 8.99 -7.72 7.78
C ASP A 106 9.03 -8.23 6.34
N HIS A 107 9.95 -9.14 6.04
CA HIS A 107 10.03 -9.77 4.72
C HIS A 107 10.68 -11.16 4.80
N VAL A 108 10.42 -11.96 3.78
CA VAL A 108 11.03 -13.26 3.55
C VAL A 108 11.71 -13.28 2.18
N ASP A 109 12.89 -13.87 2.11
CA ASP A 109 13.67 -14.06 0.87
C ASP A 109 13.89 -15.57 0.68
N VAL A 110 13.30 -16.13 -0.38
CA VAL A 110 13.38 -17.56 -0.71
C VAL A 110 14.20 -17.72 -1.99
N THR A 111 15.21 -18.56 -1.94
CA THR A 111 15.94 -18.98 -3.14
C THR A 111 15.10 -19.99 -3.90
N ILE A 112 14.86 -19.73 -5.17
CA ILE A 112 14.11 -20.60 -6.09
C ILE A 112 14.98 -21.02 -7.26
N ARG A 113 14.50 -22.01 -8.02
CA ARG A 113 15.10 -22.40 -9.31
C ARG A 113 14.32 -21.75 -10.45
N ASN A 114 14.97 -21.47 -11.57
CA ASN A 114 14.30 -20.93 -12.75
C ASN A 114 13.33 -21.94 -13.41
N THR A 115 13.34 -23.19 -12.97
CA THR A 115 12.39 -24.22 -13.39
C THR A 115 11.11 -24.25 -12.55
N ILE A 116 10.97 -23.34 -11.56
CA ILE A 116 9.76 -23.24 -10.73
C ILE A 116 8.52 -23.07 -11.60
N THR A 117 7.47 -23.82 -11.31
CA THR A 117 6.20 -23.68 -12.03
C THR A 117 5.39 -22.48 -11.46
N PRO A 118 4.41 -21.96 -12.22
CA PRO A 118 3.51 -20.94 -11.69
C PRO A 118 2.78 -21.37 -10.41
N GLU A 119 2.31 -22.60 -10.35
CA GLU A 119 1.61 -23.19 -9.22
C GLU A 119 2.51 -23.25 -7.98
N GLU A 120 3.74 -23.76 -8.13
CA GLU A 120 4.73 -23.78 -7.05
C GLU A 120 5.05 -22.38 -6.53
N ALA A 121 5.16 -21.40 -7.43
CA ALA A 121 5.42 -20.03 -7.04
C ALA A 121 4.24 -19.41 -6.27
N VAL A 122 3.01 -19.65 -6.74
CA VAL A 122 1.79 -19.18 -6.07
C VAL A 122 1.65 -19.81 -4.68
N ASP A 123 1.93 -21.11 -4.54
CA ASP A 123 1.91 -21.82 -3.25
C ASP A 123 2.95 -21.25 -2.28
N LEU A 124 4.18 -21.00 -2.76
CA LEU A 124 5.22 -20.34 -1.95
C LEU A 124 4.83 -18.92 -1.54
N ILE A 125 4.23 -18.15 -2.44
CA ILE A 125 3.73 -16.80 -2.11
C ILE A 125 2.69 -16.90 -1.01
N GLN A 126 1.70 -17.75 -1.16
CA GLN A 126 0.63 -17.93 -0.17
C GLN A 126 1.19 -18.31 1.21
N GLN A 127 2.08 -19.30 1.27
CA GLN A 127 2.69 -19.75 2.53
C GLN A 127 3.44 -18.62 3.24
N ASN A 128 4.22 -17.83 2.50
CA ASN A 128 4.99 -16.73 3.07
C ASN A 128 4.10 -15.54 3.46
N VAL A 129 3.04 -15.25 2.69
CA VAL A 129 2.01 -14.27 3.07
C VAL A 129 1.35 -14.67 4.38
N GLN A 130 0.87 -15.91 4.48
CA GLN A 130 0.24 -16.42 5.69
C GLN A 130 1.17 -16.31 6.91
N MET A 131 2.41 -16.77 6.77
CA MET A 131 3.40 -16.68 7.84
C MET A 131 3.64 -15.24 8.32
N LEU A 132 3.79 -14.27 7.40
CA LEU A 132 3.99 -12.87 7.76
C LEU A 132 2.77 -12.27 8.47
N VAL A 133 1.57 -12.55 7.95
CA VAL A 133 0.30 -12.07 8.52
C VAL A 133 0.09 -12.62 9.93
N GLU A 134 0.30 -13.93 10.14
CA GLU A 134 0.17 -14.60 11.44
C GLU A 134 1.23 -14.11 12.43
N LYS A 135 2.49 -14.04 12.02
CA LYS A 135 3.61 -13.57 12.86
C LYS A 135 3.37 -12.17 13.41
N HIS A 136 2.83 -11.28 12.58
CA HIS A 136 2.57 -9.88 12.96
C HIS A 136 1.13 -9.63 13.41
N GLN A 137 0.31 -10.69 13.52
CA GLN A 137 -1.08 -10.63 13.97
C GLN A 137 -1.90 -9.57 13.20
N VAL A 138 -1.67 -9.47 11.88
CA VAL A 138 -2.36 -8.49 11.03
C VAL A 138 -3.78 -8.96 10.76
N PRO A 139 -4.81 -8.18 11.14
CA PRO A 139 -6.19 -8.51 10.82
C PRO A 139 -6.42 -8.48 9.31
N THR A 140 -7.12 -9.48 8.77
CA THR A 140 -7.35 -9.62 7.33
C THR A 140 -8.05 -8.40 6.73
N GLU A 141 -8.97 -7.79 7.47
CA GLU A 141 -9.70 -6.57 7.06
C GLU A 141 -8.81 -5.32 6.95
N LYS A 142 -7.60 -5.38 7.46
CA LYS A 142 -6.59 -4.31 7.32
C LYS A 142 -5.63 -4.53 6.15
N LEU A 143 -5.67 -5.70 5.51
CA LEU A 143 -4.89 -5.96 4.29
C LEU A 143 -5.60 -5.35 3.08
N VAL A 144 -4.96 -4.41 2.41
CA VAL A 144 -5.58 -3.68 1.30
C VAL A 144 -5.29 -4.28 -0.07
N GLY A 145 -4.26 -5.10 -0.19
CA GLY A 145 -3.91 -5.77 -1.44
C GLY A 145 -2.46 -6.19 -1.52
N VAL A 146 -2.09 -6.72 -2.69
CA VAL A 146 -0.76 -7.25 -2.99
C VAL A 146 -0.22 -6.59 -4.25
N GLY A 147 0.95 -5.97 -4.16
CA GLY A 147 1.69 -5.51 -5.33
C GLY A 147 2.70 -6.57 -5.78
N VAL A 148 2.72 -6.92 -7.07
CA VAL A 148 3.60 -7.96 -7.61
C VAL A 148 4.54 -7.40 -8.66
N ALA A 149 5.84 -7.63 -8.48
CA ALA A 149 6.85 -7.45 -9.51
C ALA A 149 7.28 -8.83 -10.02
N ALA A 150 7.06 -9.09 -11.30
CA ALA A 150 7.39 -10.35 -11.95
C ALA A 150 8.29 -10.12 -13.18
N PRO A 151 9.14 -11.09 -13.55
CA PRO A 151 10.03 -10.94 -14.70
C PRO A 151 9.27 -11.14 -16.01
N GLY A 152 9.75 -10.47 -17.07
CA GLY A 152 9.31 -10.65 -18.44
C GLY A 152 8.22 -9.67 -18.89
N PRO A 153 7.76 -9.82 -20.15
CA PRO A 153 6.68 -9.00 -20.66
C PRO A 153 5.38 -9.29 -19.93
N LEU A 154 4.81 -8.26 -19.34
CA LEU A 154 3.57 -8.30 -18.56
C LEU A 154 2.52 -7.40 -19.19
N ASP A 155 1.34 -7.94 -19.46
CA ASP A 155 0.17 -7.15 -19.75
C ASP A 155 -0.43 -6.68 -18.41
N THR A 156 -0.28 -5.39 -18.11
CA THR A 156 -0.73 -4.79 -16.84
C THR A 156 -2.25 -4.66 -16.72
N HIS A 157 -3.00 -4.83 -17.82
CA HIS A 157 -4.46 -4.81 -17.79
C HIS A 157 -5.05 -6.16 -17.40
N THR A 158 -4.39 -7.23 -17.76
CA THR A 158 -4.87 -8.61 -17.54
C THR A 158 -4.03 -9.35 -16.50
N GLY A 159 -2.89 -8.79 -16.07
CA GLY A 159 -1.94 -9.47 -15.19
C GLY A 159 -1.32 -10.74 -15.82
N LEU A 160 -1.31 -10.81 -17.16
CA LEU A 160 -0.79 -11.94 -17.92
C LEU A 160 0.70 -11.79 -18.14
N ILE A 161 1.50 -12.76 -17.66
CA ILE A 161 2.92 -12.89 -18.03
C ILE A 161 2.99 -13.73 -19.32
N THR A 162 3.53 -13.18 -20.40
CA THR A 162 3.51 -13.85 -21.70
C THR A 162 4.62 -14.88 -21.85
N VAL A 163 5.87 -14.44 -22.11
CA VAL A 163 7.01 -15.33 -22.30
C VAL A 163 8.26 -14.71 -21.64
N PRO A 164 8.47 -14.93 -20.34
CA PRO A 164 9.71 -14.50 -19.70
C PRO A 164 10.88 -15.36 -20.18
N PRO A 165 11.99 -14.78 -20.65
CA PRO A 165 13.07 -15.54 -21.30
C PRO A 165 13.75 -16.54 -20.35
N ASP A 166 13.78 -16.28 -19.07
CA ASP A 166 14.54 -17.07 -18.09
C ASP A 166 13.66 -17.95 -17.18
N LEU A 167 12.34 -18.05 -17.45
CA LEU A 167 11.40 -18.92 -16.75
C LEU A 167 10.67 -19.83 -17.75
N PRO A 168 11.24 -20.99 -18.11
CA PRO A 168 10.76 -21.79 -19.23
C PRO A 168 9.32 -22.32 -19.05
N ASN A 169 8.86 -22.47 -17.81
CA ASN A 169 7.52 -22.96 -17.49
C ASN A 169 6.45 -21.85 -17.46
N TRP A 170 6.83 -20.59 -17.68
CA TRP A 170 5.97 -19.41 -17.54
C TRP A 170 5.52 -18.86 -18.90
N ARG A 171 4.68 -19.59 -19.59
CA ARG A 171 4.11 -19.12 -20.86
C ARG A 171 2.61 -18.82 -20.70
N ASN A 172 2.24 -17.57 -20.97
CA ASN A 172 0.86 -17.08 -20.86
C ASN A 172 0.23 -17.38 -19.49
N VAL A 173 0.93 -17.03 -18.43
CA VAL A 173 0.49 -17.26 -17.03
C VAL A 173 -0.34 -16.08 -16.54
N PRO A 174 -1.62 -16.29 -16.18
CA PRO A 174 -2.50 -15.27 -15.63
C PRO A 174 -2.21 -15.08 -14.13
N LEU A 175 -1.01 -14.57 -13.80
CA LEU A 175 -0.49 -14.54 -12.43
C LEU A 175 -1.39 -13.74 -11.49
N GLN A 176 -1.93 -12.60 -11.95
CA GLN A 176 -2.85 -11.79 -11.15
C GLN A 176 -4.06 -12.62 -10.71
N LYS A 177 -4.74 -13.25 -11.66
CA LYS A 177 -5.92 -14.07 -11.37
C LYS A 177 -5.61 -15.21 -10.40
N LEU A 178 -4.51 -15.93 -10.61
CA LEU A 178 -4.08 -17.03 -9.74
C LEU A 178 -3.84 -16.56 -8.30
N LEU A 179 -3.22 -15.39 -8.13
CA LEU A 179 -2.95 -14.83 -6.81
C LEU A 179 -4.23 -14.26 -6.17
N GLU A 180 -5.10 -13.57 -6.91
CA GLU A 180 -6.39 -13.09 -6.41
C GLU A 180 -7.27 -14.24 -5.90
N GLU A 181 -7.34 -15.34 -6.66
CA GLU A 181 -8.09 -16.55 -6.26
C GLU A 181 -7.49 -17.22 -5.01
N ARG A 182 -6.18 -17.21 -4.88
CA ARG A 182 -5.49 -17.90 -3.79
C ARG A 182 -5.42 -17.06 -2.50
N LEU A 183 -5.17 -15.76 -2.62
CA LEU A 183 -4.99 -14.88 -1.47
C LEU A 183 -6.28 -14.20 -1.02
N GLN A 184 -7.31 -14.18 -1.87
CA GLN A 184 -8.58 -13.46 -1.65
C GLN A 184 -8.35 -11.95 -1.37
N LEU A 185 -7.33 -11.37 -2.02
CA LEU A 185 -6.94 -9.97 -1.95
C LEU A 185 -6.80 -9.41 -3.36
N PRO A 186 -7.03 -8.11 -3.57
CA PRO A 186 -6.68 -7.44 -4.83
C PRO A 186 -5.18 -7.54 -5.12
N VAL A 187 -4.84 -7.83 -6.39
CA VAL A 187 -3.45 -7.97 -6.86
C VAL A 187 -3.16 -7.00 -8.00
#